data_5dd227fa2cb4ca12e56eec395831a4c7
#
_entry.id   5dd227fa2cb4ca12e56eec395831a4c7
#
_cell.length_a   1.000
_cell.length_b   1.000
_cell.length_c   1.000
_cell.angle_alpha   90.00
_cell.angle_beta   90.00
_cell.angle_gamma   90.00
#
_symmetry.space_group_name_H-M   'P 1'
#
loop_
_entity.id
_entity.type
_entity.pdbx_description
1 polymer ?
#
loop_
_entity_poly.entity_id
_entity_poly.type
_entity_poly.pdbx_seq_one_letter_code
_entity_poly.pdbx_strand_id
1 'polypeptide(L)'
;MKTIYLDTDFKCHVSPGGGYTSVETDAFDGKCDTYIEGYRFIPSGQTWTRADGVVFAGEMIAPWKPWAELDTVQREYEREQYTALLSKLSEVYENADT
;
A
#
# COMPACT_ATOMS: atom_id res chain seq x y z
N MET A 1 3.75 15.81 -1.00
CA MET A 1 3.43 14.81 -2.04
C MET A 1 4.70 14.15 -2.53
N LYS A 2 4.68 12.84 -2.70
CA LYS A 2 5.85 12.07 -3.11
C LYS A 2 5.62 11.46 -4.49
N THR A 3 6.65 11.46 -5.34
CA THR A 3 6.60 10.77 -6.63
C THR A 3 7.16 9.36 -6.46
N ILE A 4 6.38 8.37 -6.84
CA ILE A 4 6.79 6.97 -6.84
C ILE A 4 6.68 6.42 -8.26
N TYR A 5 7.37 5.33 -8.52
CA TYR A 5 7.37 4.69 -9.83
C TYR A 5 6.81 3.28 -9.68
N LEU A 6 5.78 2.96 -10.45
CA LEU A 6 5.09 1.67 -10.39
C LEU A 6 5.43 0.83 -11.60
N ASP A 7 5.81 -0.40 -11.40
CA ASP A 7 5.94 -1.36 -12.49
C ASP A 7 4.57 -1.91 -12.88
N THR A 8 4.54 -2.86 -13.81
CA THR A 8 3.28 -3.42 -14.32
C THR A 8 2.52 -4.23 -13.29
N ASP A 9 3.15 -4.58 -12.16
CA ASP A 9 2.56 -5.32 -11.05
C ASP A 9 2.24 -4.42 -9.85
N PHE A 10 2.27 -3.10 -10.04
CA PHE A 10 2.05 -2.07 -9.02
C PHE A 10 3.08 -2.06 -7.88
N LYS A 11 4.22 -2.72 -8.05
CA LYS A 11 5.30 -2.64 -7.07
C LYS A 11 5.93 -1.25 -7.11
N CYS A 12 6.16 -0.69 -5.93
CA CYS A 12 6.72 0.65 -5.78
C CYS A 12 8.22 0.66 -5.93
N HIS A 13 8.73 1.66 -6.64
CA HIS A 13 10.17 1.89 -6.82
C HIS A 13 10.47 3.35 -6.54
N VAL A 14 11.67 3.65 -6.02
CA VAL A 14 12.09 5.03 -5.72
C VAL A 14 12.74 5.71 -6.91
N SER A 15 13.10 4.95 -7.94
CA SER A 15 13.76 5.48 -9.14
C SER A 15 13.01 5.06 -10.39
N PRO A 16 13.03 5.89 -11.46
CA PRO A 16 12.38 5.51 -12.71
C PRO A 16 13.08 4.31 -13.37
N GLY A 17 12.30 3.54 -14.11
CA GLY A 17 12.80 2.39 -14.85
C GLY A 17 12.01 2.19 -16.13
N GLY A 18 12.48 1.29 -17.00
CA GLY A 18 11.79 0.99 -18.25
C GLY A 18 10.41 0.39 -18.00
N GLY A 19 9.39 1.01 -18.56
CA GLY A 19 8.01 0.53 -18.39
C GLY A 19 7.35 0.92 -17.08
N TYR A 20 8.01 1.72 -16.23
CA TYR A 20 7.41 2.20 -14.99
C TYR A 20 6.53 3.42 -15.24
N THR A 21 5.47 3.54 -14.45
CA THR A 21 4.57 4.69 -14.48
C THR A 21 4.82 5.53 -13.24
N SER A 22 5.04 6.85 -13.41
CA SER A 22 5.18 7.76 -12.28
C SER A 22 3.81 8.15 -11.72
N VAL A 23 3.71 8.19 -10.40
CA VAL A 23 2.48 8.58 -9.69
C VAL A 23 2.86 9.52 -8.55
N GLU A 24 2.12 10.61 -8.42
CA GLU A 24 2.26 11.51 -7.27
C GLU A 24 1.20 11.16 -6.23
N THR A 25 1.61 10.95 -4.98
CA THR A 25 0.70 10.55 -3.92
C THR A 25 1.17 11.04 -2.56
N ASP A 26 0.21 11.33 -1.67
CA ASP A 26 0.47 11.64 -0.27
C ASP A 26 0.52 10.40 0.62
N ALA A 27 0.25 9.22 0.08
CA ALA A 27 0.14 7.98 0.85
C ALA A 27 1.42 7.63 1.61
N PHE A 28 2.58 8.07 1.11
CA PHE A 28 3.88 7.84 1.75
C PHE A 28 4.46 9.08 2.42
N ASP A 29 3.70 10.17 2.53
CA ASP A 29 4.20 11.40 3.16
C ASP A 29 4.60 11.13 4.60
N GLY A 30 5.74 11.68 5.00
CA GLY A 30 6.32 11.45 6.32
C GLY A 30 7.09 10.15 6.47
N LYS A 31 7.15 9.34 5.41
CA LYS A 31 7.90 8.08 5.42
C LYS A 31 9.20 8.22 4.63
N CYS A 32 10.18 7.41 4.99
CA CYS A 32 11.46 7.34 4.29
C CYS A 32 11.28 6.60 2.96
N ASP A 33 12.11 6.95 1.97
CA ASP A 33 12.03 6.33 0.64
C ASP A 33 12.23 4.81 0.66
N THR A 34 12.97 4.29 1.62
CA THR A 34 13.19 2.85 1.75
C THR A 34 11.91 2.07 2.05
N TYR A 35 10.88 2.73 2.59
CA TYR A 35 9.60 2.07 2.90
C TYR A 35 8.80 1.74 1.65
N ILE A 36 9.05 2.47 0.57
CA ILE A 36 8.33 2.28 -0.68
C ILE A 36 8.68 0.93 -1.31
N GLU A 37 9.92 0.50 -1.18
CA GLU A 37 10.46 -0.70 -1.83
C GLU A 37 9.87 -2.03 -1.35
N GLY A 38 9.06 -2.06 -0.34
CA GLY A 38 8.43 -3.28 0.13
C GLY A 38 6.93 -3.35 -0.18
N TYR A 39 6.41 -2.40 -0.94
CA TYR A 39 4.96 -2.23 -1.07
C TYR A 39 4.51 -2.15 -2.51
N ARG A 40 3.22 -2.45 -2.72
CA ARG A 40 2.48 -2.11 -3.93
C ARG A 40 1.59 -0.92 -3.59
N PHE A 41 1.44 -0.02 -4.53
CA PHE A 41 0.47 1.07 -4.44
C PHE A 41 -0.53 0.90 -5.57
N ILE A 42 -1.80 0.83 -5.23
CA ILE A 42 -2.86 0.61 -6.22
C ILE A 42 -3.44 1.98 -6.58
N PRO A 43 -3.21 2.48 -7.79
CA PRO A 43 -3.70 3.80 -8.19
C PRO A 43 -5.22 3.88 -8.20
N SER A 44 -5.74 5.10 -8.14
CA SER A 44 -7.17 5.37 -8.25
C SER A 44 -7.71 4.77 -9.54
N GLY A 45 -8.83 4.06 -9.45
CA GLY A 45 -9.47 3.41 -10.60
C GLY A 45 -8.91 2.05 -10.98
N GLN A 46 -7.86 1.58 -10.29
CA GLN A 46 -7.25 0.28 -10.54
C GLN A 46 -7.56 -0.68 -9.39
N THR A 47 -7.39 -1.97 -9.65
CA THR A 47 -7.52 -3.02 -8.63
C THR A 47 -6.38 -4.02 -8.75
N TRP A 48 -6.02 -4.64 -7.63
CA TRP A 48 -5.06 -5.73 -7.59
C TRP A 48 -5.55 -6.78 -6.60
N THR A 49 -5.55 -8.05 -7.03
CA THR A 49 -6.00 -9.17 -6.19
C THR A 49 -4.80 -9.95 -5.68
N ARG A 50 -4.70 -10.05 -4.36
CA ARG A 50 -3.65 -10.83 -3.72
C ARG A 50 -3.95 -12.34 -3.89
N ALA A 51 -2.93 -13.19 -3.69
CA ALA A 51 -3.07 -14.63 -3.87
C ALA A 51 -4.13 -15.27 -2.97
N ASP A 52 -4.43 -14.66 -1.81
CA ASP A 52 -5.45 -15.14 -0.89
C ASP A 52 -6.88 -14.65 -1.25
N GLY A 53 -7.03 -13.93 -2.35
CA GLY A 53 -8.30 -13.42 -2.83
C GLY A 53 -8.68 -12.04 -2.34
N VAL A 54 -7.88 -11.41 -1.47
CA VAL A 54 -8.14 -10.05 -1.01
C VAL A 54 -7.89 -9.06 -2.15
N VAL A 55 -8.84 -8.17 -2.39
CA VAL A 55 -8.76 -7.17 -3.45
C VAL A 55 -8.38 -5.82 -2.86
N PHE A 56 -7.36 -5.19 -3.43
CA PHE A 56 -6.92 -3.85 -3.09
C PHE A 56 -7.31 -2.91 -4.23
N ALA A 57 -7.81 -1.74 -3.90
CA ALA A 57 -8.33 -0.80 -4.90
C ALA A 57 -8.11 0.65 -4.46
N GLY A 58 -8.00 1.53 -5.43
CA GLY A 58 -8.05 2.99 -5.29
C GLY A 58 -7.23 3.60 -4.17
N GLU A 59 -5.92 3.82 -4.38
CA GLU A 59 -4.97 4.44 -3.46
C GLU A 59 -4.72 3.62 -2.19
N MET A 60 -4.89 2.33 -2.26
CA MET A 60 -4.54 1.42 -1.17
C MET A 60 -3.10 0.96 -1.30
N ILE A 61 -2.48 0.69 -0.15
CA ILE A 61 -1.11 0.20 -0.06
C ILE A 61 -1.14 -1.25 0.41
N ALA A 62 -0.42 -2.12 -0.30
CA ALA A 62 -0.30 -3.53 0.05
C ALA A 62 1.18 -3.95 0.10
N PRO A 63 1.62 -4.69 1.10
CA PRO A 63 2.99 -5.19 1.12
C PRO A 63 3.16 -6.30 0.07
N TRP A 64 4.36 -6.35 -0.53
CA TRP A 64 4.70 -7.45 -1.41
C TRP A 64 5.85 -8.30 -0.86
N LYS A 65 6.50 -7.84 0.21
CA LYS A 65 7.50 -8.62 0.94
C LYS A 65 6.85 -9.36 2.10
N PRO A 66 7.26 -10.59 2.40
CA PRO A 66 6.83 -11.28 3.62
C PRO A 66 7.17 -10.46 4.86
N TRP A 67 6.34 -10.57 5.90
CA TRP A 67 6.54 -9.82 7.14
C TRP A 67 7.95 -9.97 7.70
N ALA A 68 8.51 -11.19 7.63
CA ALA A 68 9.83 -11.48 8.15
C ALA A 68 10.96 -10.75 7.42
N GLU A 69 10.73 -10.33 6.16
CA GLU A 69 11.72 -9.61 5.35
C GLU A 69 11.60 -8.10 5.48
N LEU A 70 10.57 -7.60 6.14
CA LEU A 70 10.39 -6.17 6.37
C LEU A 70 11.30 -5.72 7.51
N ASP A 71 11.90 -4.52 7.39
CA ASP A 71 12.65 -3.94 8.49
C ASP A 71 11.69 -3.41 9.57
N THR A 72 12.23 -2.96 10.70
CA THR A 72 11.43 -2.49 11.83
C THR A 72 10.48 -1.37 11.43
N VAL A 73 10.94 -0.45 10.61
CA VAL A 73 10.17 0.73 10.24
C VAL A 73 9.05 0.36 9.27
N GLN A 74 9.34 -0.54 8.33
CA GLN A 74 8.33 -1.06 7.40
C GLN A 74 7.25 -1.84 8.16
N ARG A 75 7.61 -2.60 9.18
CA ARG A 75 6.66 -3.32 10.03
C ARG A 75 5.75 -2.37 10.81
N GLU A 76 6.29 -1.27 11.32
CA GLU A 76 5.49 -0.26 12.02
C GLU A 76 4.50 0.41 11.06
N TYR A 77 4.94 0.77 9.86
CA TYR A 77 4.08 1.34 8.83
C TYR A 77 2.95 0.38 8.48
N GLU A 78 3.27 -0.87 8.25
CA GLU A 78 2.30 -1.92 7.93
C GLU A 78 1.29 -2.10 9.06
N ARG A 79 1.75 -2.07 10.30
CA ARG A 79 0.88 -2.19 11.47
C ARG A 79 -0.10 -1.01 11.56
N GLU A 80 0.36 0.21 11.29
CA GLU A 80 -0.51 1.38 11.26
C GLU A 80 -1.59 1.25 10.21
N GLN A 81 -1.25 0.80 9.00
CA GLN A 81 -2.22 0.60 7.92
C GLN A 81 -3.25 -0.47 8.28
N TYR A 82 -2.80 -1.56 8.88
CA TYR A 82 -3.68 -2.65 9.31
C TYR A 82 -4.63 -2.19 10.42
N THR A 83 -4.13 -1.44 11.39
CA THR A 83 -4.94 -0.89 12.48
C THR A 83 -6.02 0.05 11.93
N ALA A 84 -5.67 0.92 10.99
CA ALA A 84 -6.62 1.81 10.35
C ALA A 84 -7.72 1.04 9.62
N LEU A 85 -7.35 -0.03 8.94
CA LEU A 85 -8.31 -0.89 8.22
C LEU A 85 -9.26 -1.59 9.19
N LEU A 86 -8.75 -2.11 10.31
CA LEU A 86 -9.58 -2.74 11.34
C LEU A 86 -10.58 -1.76 11.95
N SER A 87 -10.17 -0.52 12.18
CA SER A 87 -11.07 0.53 12.67
C SER A 87 -12.21 0.79 11.70
N LYS A 88 -11.94 0.86 10.42
CA LYS A 88 -12.98 1.04 9.39
C LYS A 88 -13.94 -0.13 9.34
N LEU A 89 -13.45 -1.36 9.44
CA LEU A 89 -14.29 -2.55 9.46
C LEU A 89 -15.18 -2.58 10.69
N SER A 90 -14.65 -2.20 11.86
CA SER A 90 -15.42 -2.11 13.10
C SER A 90 -16.57 -1.12 12.97
N GLU A 91 -16.34 0.05 12.39
CA GLU A 91 -17.39 1.05 12.14
C GLU A 91 -18.50 0.50 11.24
N VAL A 92 -18.13 -0.24 10.20
CA VAL A 92 -19.11 -0.85 9.28
C VAL A 92 -19.97 -1.88 10.02
N TYR A 93 -19.38 -2.72 10.84
CA TYR A 93 -20.12 -3.73 11.60
C TYR A 93 -21.03 -3.11 12.65
N GLU A 94 -20.58 -2.07 13.35
CA GLU A 94 -21.42 -1.35 14.31
C GLU A 94 -22.64 -0.73 13.64
N ASN A 95 -22.45 -0.14 12.47
CA ASN A 95 -23.54 0.45 11.69
C ASN A 95 -24.51 -0.61 11.15
N ALA A 96 -24.02 -1.79 10.85
CA ALA A 96 -24.85 -2.88 10.33
C ALA A 96 -25.81 -3.45 11.36
N ASP A 97 -25.46 -3.35 12.65
CA ASP A 97 -26.28 -3.86 13.76
C ASP A 97 -27.39 -2.89 14.18
N THR A 98 -27.41 -1.72 13.59
CA THR A 98 -28.47 -0.73 13.84
C THR A 98 -29.38 -0.59 12.64
#